data_0ad87d43c5f89061b884ec18cec561ef
#
_entry.id   0ad87d43c5f89061b884ec18cec561ef
#
_cell.length_a   1.000
_cell.length_b   1.000
_cell.length_c   1.000
_cell.angle_alpha   90.00
_cell.angle_beta   90.00
_cell.angle_gamma   90.00
#
_symmetry.space_group_name_H-M   'P 1'
#
loop_
_entity.id
_entity.type
_entity.pdbx_description
1 polymer ?
#
loop_
_entity_poly.entity_id
_entity_poly.type
_entity_poly.pdbx_seq_one_letter_code
_entity_poly.pdbx_strand_id
1 'polypeptide(L)'
;MRYKVTMDRATFESQKPFAGEKKPSMQRRCVDNDYTARRMYMITMVTEERRPLFGKVVGQSDAVEPSPEVPHIELSPLGEAVAEIWQTIGSHHREVKVVALQMMPDHLHAILYVKERMEKPLGKVLLGVKQACNRAFREVMPVEFVAVAQQHAQQKRENGLLFAKGFNDQILLRDGQLERWLNYLKDNPRRLLMKRENPDLFKVQRGLTFAGLSFSAIGNRFLLERPLKIQVQCSRSISESDLQVKTNECLRAARQGAVLVSPAISQGEKAIMRAAFEEGLPLVYLQENGFTDLAKPGGMRMDACARGQLLILAPWEHHNEKITIKRGQCLELNEMAKAICEGSS
;
A
#
# COMPACT_ATOMS: atom_id res chain seq x y z
N MET A 1 -21.21 -15.04 -6.72
CA MET A 1 -22.18 -13.94 -6.84
C MET A 1 -21.46 -12.75 -7.50
N ARG A 2 -21.80 -12.39 -8.75
CA ARG A 2 -21.17 -11.24 -9.42
C ARG A 2 -21.87 -9.97 -8.94
N TYR A 3 -21.13 -9.13 -8.22
CA TYR A 3 -21.60 -7.81 -7.83
C TYR A 3 -21.53 -6.90 -9.06
N LYS A 4 -22.68 -6.52 -9.64
CA LYS A 4 -22.73 -5.51 -10.69
C LYS A 4 -22.32 -4.16 -10.11
N VAL A 5 -21.24 -3.61 -10.61
CA VAL A 5 -20.83 -2.23 -10.36
C VAL A 5 -21.79 -1.32 -11.12
N THR A 6 -22.52 -0.47 -10.40
CA THR A 6 -23.59 0.38 -10.97
C THR A 6 -23.14 1.80 -11.32
N MET A 7 -21.84 2.11 -11.18
CA MET A 7 -21.30 3.42 -11.51
C MET A 7 -20.55 3.33 -12.84
N ASP A 8 -20.88 4.18 -13.80
CA ASP A 8 -20.17 4.27 -15.05
C ASP A 8 -18.78 4.91 -14.88
N ARG A 9 -17.91 4.68 -15.86
CA ARG A 9 -16.51 5.11 -15.80
C ARG A 9 -16.34 6.63 -15.81
N ALA A 10 -17.22 7.35 -16.51
CA ALA A 10 -17.17 8.81 -16.61
C ALA A 10 -17.51 9.45 -15.26
N THR A 11 -18.56 8.96 -14.62
CA THR A 11 -18.95 9.36 -13.24
C THR A 11 -17.85 9.07 -12.25
N PHE A 12 -17.18 7.88 -12.34
CA PHE A 12 -16.03 7.55 -11.48
C PHE A 12 -14.84 8.47 -11.70
N GLU A 13 -14.48 8.76 -12.97
CA GLU A 13 -13.34 9.62 -13.28
C GLU A 13 -13.60 11.07 -12.82
N SER A 14 -14.84 11.56 -12.92
CA SER A 14 -15.25 12.89 -12.43
C SER A 14 -15.24 12.99 -10.89
N GLN A 15 -15.40 11.85 -10.21
CA GLN A 15 -15.43 11.74 -8.74
C GLN A 15 -14.08 11.35 -8.13
N LYS A 16 -13.00 11.24 -8.91
CA LYS A 16 -11.67 11.01 -8.36
C LYS A 16 -11.33 12.14 -7.39
N PRO A 17 -11.01 11.79 -6.11
CA PRO A 17 -10.56 12.80 -5.18
C PRO A 17 -9.33 13.48 -5.79
N PHE A 18 -9.41 14.76 -6.03
CA PHE A 18 -8.27 15.56 -6.43
C PHE A 18 -7.19 15.42 -5.37
N ALA A 19 -5.95 15.17 -5.79
CA ALA A 19 -4.77 15.38 -5.00
C ALA A 19 -4.59 16.92 -4.86
N GLY A 20 -5.52 17.55 -4.16
CA GLY A 20 -5.47 18.96 -3.81
C GLY A 20 -5.03 19.14 -2.36
N GLU A 21 -5.09 20.38 -1.86
CA GLU A 21 -4.75 20.73 -0.47
C GLU A 21 -5.24 19.70 0.54
N LYS A 22 -4.42 19.37 1.55
CA LYS A 22 -4.76 18.42 2.61
C LYS A 22 -6.07 18.82 3.26
N LYS A 23 -7.17 18.27 2.77
CA LYS A 23 -8.49 18.48 3.34
C LYS A 23 -8.55 17.87 4.74
N PRO A 24 -9.24 18.50 5.71
CA PRO A 24 -9.50 17.87 7.00
C PRO A 24 -10.07 16.45 6.82
N SER A 25 -9.74 15.51 7.71
CA SER A 25 -10.10 14.10 7.57
C SER A 25 -11.59 13.84 7.33
N MET A 26 -12.47 14.75 7.81
CA MET A 26 -13.92 14.67 7.58
C MET A 26 -14.36 15.08 6.16
N GLN A 27 -13.52 15.77 5.40
CA GLN A 27 -13.78 16.16 4.01
C GLN A 27 -13.13 15.20 3.00
N ARG A 28 -12.48 14.12 3.45
CA ARG A 28 -11.87 13.10 2.59
C ARG A 28 -12.87 12.11 1.99
N ARG A 29 -14.14 12.19 2.37
CA ARG A 29 -15.18 11.34 1.80
C ARG A 29 -15.53 11.81 0.40
N CYS A 30 -15.87 10.85 -0.46
CA CYS A 30 -16.44 11.16 -1.77
C CYS A 30 -17.74 11.94 -1.58
N VAL A 31 -17.73 13.23 -1.95
CA VAL A 31 -18.85 14.15 -1.72
C VAL A 31 -20.09 13.70 -2.50
N ASP A 32 -19.88 13.09 -3.67
CA ASP A 32 -20.94 12.66 -4.58
C ASP A 32 -21.39 11.20 -4.35
N ASN A 33 -20.88 10.53 -3.31
CA ASN A 33 -21.28 9.17 -3.00
C ASN A 33 -22.44 9.15 -2.01
N ASP A 34 -23.54 8.47 -2.38
CA ASP A 34 -24.65 8.18 -1.47
C ASP A 34 -24.28 7.03 -0.52
N TYR A 35 -23.88 7.38 0.70
CA TYR A 35 -23.53 6.42 1.75
C TYR A 35 -24.72 5.67 2.37
N THR A 36 -25.94 5.89 1.88
CA THR A 36 -27.11 5.08 2.21
C THR A 36 -27.36 3.98 1.18
N ALA A 37 -26.80 4.12 -0.02
CA ALA A 37 -27.05 3.22 -1.14
C ALA A 37 -26.32 1.87 -1.00
N ARG A 38 -26.85 0.85 -1.69
CA ARG A 38 -26.23 -0.46 -1.81
C ARG A 38 -24.85 -0.35 -2.43
N ARG A 39 -23.80 -0.59 -1.62
CA ARG A 39 -22.40 -0.49 -2.02
C ARG A 39 -21.49 -1.32 -1.11
N MET A 40 -20.26 -1.52 -1.57
CA MET A 40 -19.21 -2.15 -0.78
C MET A 40 -18.09 -1.14 -0.50
N TYR A 41 -17.62 -1.15 0.74
CA TYR A 41 -16.61 -0.22 1.25
C TYR A 41 -15.50 -0.98 1.95
N MET A 42 -14.25 -0.55 1.74
CA MET A 42 -13.15 -0.91 2.64
C MET A 42 -12.92 0.25 3.61
N ILE A 43 -13.17 0.00 4.88
CA ILE A 43 -13.02 0.96 5.96
C ILE A 43 -11.68 0.73 6.66
N THR A 44 -10.96 1.82 6.95
CA THR A 44 -9.76 1.79 7.79
C THR A 44 -9.97 2.70 8.98
N MET A 45 -9.83 2.15 10.19
CA MET A 45 -9.80 2.90 11.44
C MET A 45 -8.49 2.71 12.15
N VAL A 46 -7.90 3.81 12.59
CA VAL A 46 -6.60 3.85 13.27
C VAL A 46 -6.82 4.20 14.73
N THR A 47 -6.09 3.57 15.65
CA THR A 47 -6.09 3.95 17.06
C THR A 47 -5.58 5.39 17.22
N GLU A 48 -6.03 6.07 18.27
CA GLU A 48 -5.51 7.40 18.58
C GLU A 48 -4.00 7.32 18.79
N GLU A 49 -3.25 8.22 18.13
CA GLU A 49 -1.78 8.26 18.13
C GLU A 49 -1.09 6.97 17.63
N ARG A 50 -1.81 6.13 16.89
CA ARG A 50 -1.32 4.82 16.41
C ARG A 50 -0.79 3.90 17.50
N ARG A 51 -1.39 3.95 18.70
CA ARG A 51 -1.03 3.05 19.82
C ARG A 51 -1.33 1.60 19.43
N PRO A 52 -0.41 0.65 19.63
CA PRO A 52 -0.58 -0.76 19.24
C PRO A 52 -1.42 -1.53 20.29
N LEU A 53 -2.69 -1.14 20.46
CA LEU A 53 -3.59 -1.63 21.50
C LEU A 53 -4.27 -2.96 21.18
N PHE A 54 -4.34 -3.36 19.90
CA PHE A 54 -5.11 -4.53 19.48
C PHE A 54 -4.33 -5.83 19.46
N GLY A 55 -3.04 -5.80 19.77
CA GLY A 55 -2.21 -6.99 19.79
C GLY A 55 -0.84 -6.81 19.16
N LYS A 56 -0.21 -7.92 18.82
CA LYS A 56 1.12 -7.94 18.18
C LYS A 56 1.10 -8.83 16.94
N VAL A 57 1.97 -8.50 15.99
CA VAL A 57 2.24 -9.40 14.86
C VAL A 57 3.23 -10.46 15.29
N VAL A 58 2.95 -11.70 14.94
CA VAL A 58 3.79 -12.88 15.20
C VAL A 58 3.96 -13.71 13.93
N GLY A 59 4.92 -14.64 13.94
CA GLY A 59 5.26 -15.49 12.81
C GLY A 59 6.57 -15.08 12.14
N GLN A 60 6.83 -15.66 10.97
CA GLN A 60 8.00 -15.39 10.13
C GLN A 60 7.54 -14.89 8.76
N SER A 61 8.17 -13.83 8.25
CA SER A 61 7.68 -13.15 7.04
C SER A 61 7.78 -13.97 5.75
N ASP A 62 8.62 -15.01 5.75
CA ASP A 62 8.83 -15.96 4.65
C ASP A 62 8.03 -17.27 4.81
N ALA A 63 7.39 -17.48 5.97
CA ALA A 63 6.57 -18.67 6.20
C ALA A 63 5.28 -18.64 5.37
N VAL A 64 4.93 -19.80 4.79
CA VAL A 64 3.74 -20.02 3.96
C VAL A 64 2.87 -21.12 4.55
N GLU A 65 1.56 -21.08 4.25
CA GLU A 65 0.65 -22.17 4.66
C GLU A 65 1.13 -23.54 4.14
N PRO A 66 1.03 -24.62 4.95
CA PRO A 66 0.31 -24.72 6.24
C PRO A 66 1.18 -24.55 7.49
N SER A 67 2.29 -23.79 7.44
CA SER A 67 3.17 -23.57 8.60
C SER A 67 2.44 -22.85 9.73
N PRO A 68 2.66 -23.22 11.02
CA PRO A 68 2.17 -22.45 12.17
C PRO A 68 2.86 -21.08 12.29
N GLU A 69 3.99 -20.88 11.63
CA GLU A 69 4.77 -19.65 11.63
C GLU A 69 4.23 -18.61 10.62
N VAL A 70 3.12 -18.91 9.92
CA VAL A 70 2.51 -17.93 9.00
C VAL A 70 2.17 -16.64 9.74
N PRO A 71 2.57 -15.46 9.22
CA PRO A 71 2.34 -14.17 9.86
C PRO A 71 0.87 -13.91 10.19
N HIS A 72 0.58 -13.65 11.46
CA HIS A 72 -0.76 -13.31 11.93
C HIS A 72 -0.71 -12.30 13.08
N ILE A 73 -1.87 -11.82 13.50
CA ILE A 73 -2.00 -10.95 14.67
C ILE A 73 -2.49 -11.78 15.82
N GLU A 74 -1.66 -11.88 16.86
CA GLU A 74 -2.09 -12.36 18.17
C GLU A 74 -2.78 -11.20 18.89
N LEU A 75 -4.10 -11.32 19.03
CA LEU A 75 -4.93 -10.25 19.57
C LEU A 75 -4.70 -10.06 21.05
N SER A 76 -4.78 -8.82 21.51
CA SER A 76 -4.93 -8.48 22.91
C SER A 76 -6.39 -8.68 23.35
N PRO A 77 -6.69 -8.73 24.65
CA PRO A 77 -8.08 -8.76 25.13
C PRO A 77 -8.95 -7.62 24.57
N LEU A 78 -8.36 -6.43 24.40
CA LEU A 78 -9.05 -5.31 23.74
C LEU A 78 -9.24 -5.56 22.23
N GLY A 79 -8.24 -6.15 21.57
CA GLY A 79 -8.31 -6.51 20.15
C GLY A 79 -9.43 -7.52 19.90
N GLU A 80 -9.58 -8.53 20.76
CA GLU A 80 -10.65 -9.53 20.70
C GLU A 80 -12.03 -8.88 20.88
N ALA A 81 -12.20 -8.06 21.93
CA ALA A 81 -13.45 -7.35 22.17
C ALA A 81 -13.85 -6.43 21.02
N VAL A 82 -12.89 -5.71 20.44
CA VAL A 82 -13.13 -4.86 19.26
C VAL A 82 -13.50 -5.70 18.03
N ALA A 83 -12.81 -6.82 17.80
CA ALA A 83 -13.12 -7.71 16.69
C ALA A 83 -14.54 -8.27 16.77
N GLU A 84 -14.97 -8.70 17.97
CA GLU A 84 -16.32 -9.18 18.23
C GLU A 84 -17.39 -8.08 17.95
N ILE A 85 -17.18 -6.85 18.45
CA ILE A 85 -18.07 -5.72 18.18
C ILE A 85 -18.23 -5.50 16.67
N TRP A 86 -17.16 -5.58 15.89
CA TRP A 86 -17.23 -5.44 14.45
C TRP A 86 -18.03 -6.57 13.78
N GLN A 87 -17.87 -7.80 14.23
CA GLN A 87 -18.58 -8.96 13.67
C GLN A 87 -20.10 -8.88 13.93
N THR A 88 -20.52 -8.26 15.03
CA THR A 88 -21.94 -8.11 15.40
C THR A 88 -22.64 -6.94 14.71
N ILE A 89 -21.97 -6.16 13.86
CA ILE A 89 -22.61 -5.02 13.13
C ILE A 89 -23.89 -5.47 12.42
N GLY A 90 -23.88 -6.61 11.73
CA GLY A 90 -25.03 -7.14 11.00
C GLY A 90 -26.23 -7.52 11.86
N SER A 91 -26.04 -7.78 13.15
CA SER A 91 -27.12 -8.06 14.12
C SER A 91 -27.87 -6.79 14.50
N HIS A 92 -27.20 -5.64 14.51
CA HIS A 92 -27.79 -4.33 14.83
C HIS A 92 -28.24 -3.55 13.58
N HIS A 93 -27.61 -3.82 12.45
CA HIS A 93 -27.84 -3.15 11.16
C HIS A 93 -27.96 -4.22 10.08
N ARG A 94 -29.18 -4.72 9.87
CA ARG A 94 -29.46 -5.85 8.95
C ARG A 94 -29.04 -5.56 7.51
N GLU A 95 -29.01 -4.30 7.12
CA GLU A 95 -28.58 -3.83 5.81
C GLU A 95 -27.08 -3.95 5.59
N VAL A 96 -26.29 -4.07 6.67
CA VAL A 96 -24.82 -4.09 6.60
C VAL A 96 -24.29 -5.48 6.90
N LYS A 97 -23.43 -5.99 6.00
CA LYS A 97 -22.69 -7.24 6.21
C LYS A 97 -21.19 -6.95 6.31
N VAL A 98 -20.54 -7.47 7.34
CA VAL A 98 -19.09 -7.54 7.41
C VAL A 98 -18.63 -8.69 6.52
N VAL A 99 -17.89 -8.36 5.45
CA VAL A 99 -17.38 -9.35 4.47
C VAL A 99 -16.03 -9.87 4.91
N ALA A 100 -15.19 -8.99 5.43
CA ALA A 100 -13.88 -9.32 6.00
C ALA A 100 -13.50 -8.29 7.06
N LEU A 101 -12.73 -8.73 8.05
CA LEU A 101 -12.14 -7.90 9.09
C LEU A 101 -10.69 -8.33 9.28
N GLN A 102 -9.76 -7.40 9.23
CA GLN A 102 -8.34 -7.62 9.56
C GLN A 102 -7.95 -6.65 10.67
N MET A 103 -7.67 -7.21 11.83
CA MET A 103 -7.09 -6.48 12.95
C MET A 103 -5.58 -6.37 12.74
N MET A 104 -5.06 -5.18 13.03
CA MET A 104 -3.62 -4.88 13.06
C MET A 104 -3.30 -4.27 14.43
N PRO A 105 -2.05 -4.23 14.88
CA PRO A 105 -1.75 -3.72 16.22
C PRO A 105 -2.30 -2.32 16.53
N ASP A 106 -2.25 -1.40 15.58
CA ASP A 106 -2.60 0.02 15.73
C ASP A 106 -3.77 0.49 14.85
N HIS A 107 -4.41 -0.42 14.13
CA HIS A 107 -5.52 -0.11 13.24
C HIS A 107 -6.29 -1.37 12.85
N LEU A 108 -7.41 -1.18 12.18
CA LEU A 108 -8.14 -2.27 11.54
C LEU A 108 -8.58 -1.88 10.13
N HIS A 109 -8.77 -2.90 9.31
CA HIS A 109 -9.42 -2.82 8.02
C HIS A 109 -10.66 -3.70 8.03
N ALA A 110 -11.78 -3.18 7.55
CA ALA A 110 -13.02 -3.94 7.40
C ALA A 110 -13.58 -3.75 5.98
N ILE A 111 -14.03 -4.83 5.35
CA ILE A 111 -14.81 -4.75 4.13
C ILE A 111 -16.28 -4.88 4.53
N LEU A 112 -17.03 -3.81 4.31
CA LEU A 112 -18.45 -3.74 4.60
C LEU A 112 -19.27 -3.75 3.32
N TYR A 113 -20.34 -4.53 3.29
CA TYR A 113 -21.32 -4.54 2.20
C TYR A 113 -22.66 -4.03 2.71
N VAL A 114 -23.07 -2.87 2.22
CA VAL A 114 -24.42 -2.36 2.35
C VAL A 114 -25.27 -3.11 1.32
N LYS A 115 -26.10 -4.05 1.76
CA LYS A 115 -26.88 -4.96 0.92
C LYS A 115 -28.07 -4.30 0.26
N GLU A 116 -28.69 -3.38 0.97
CA GLU A 116 -29.89 -2.64 0.60
C GLU A 116 -29.80 -1.20 1.10
N ARG A 117 -30.69 -0.34 0.63
CA ARG A 117 -30.71 1.07 1.02
C ARG A 117 -30.94 1.21 2.52
N MET A 118 -30.10 1.99 3.16
CA MET A 118 -30.16 2.29 4.59
C MET A 118 -30.98 3.56 4.83
N GLU A 119 -31.63 3.64 5.97
CA GLU A 119 -32.30 4.87 6.44
C GLU A 119 -31.28 5.97 6.78
N LYS A 120 -30.15 5.59 7.43
CA LYS A 120 -29.06 6.48 7.85
C LYS A 120 -27.76 6.13 7.14
N PRO A 121 -26.91 7.14 6.81
CA PRO A 121 -25.66 6.87 6.11
C PRO A 121 -24.71 6.00 6.94
N LEU A 122 -23.89 5.19 6.28
CA LEU A 122 -22.92 4.25 6.88
C LEU A 122 -22.07 4.90 7.99
N GLY A 123 -21.77 6.20 7.88
CA GLY A 123 -21.04 6.93 8.92
C GLY A 123 -21.73 6.94 10.29
N LYS A 124 -23.06 6.84 10.35
CA LYS A 124 -23.81 6.74 11.62
C LYS A 124 -23.65 5.36 12.25
N VAL A 125 -23.65 4.29 11.44
CA VAL A 125 -23.32 2.93 11.89
C VAL A 125 -21.93 2.90 12.50
N LEU A 126 -20.93 3.43 11.78
CA LEU A 126 -19.55 3.47 12.24
C LEU A 126 -19.35 4.32 13.49
N LEU A 127 -20.15 5.37 13.68
CA LEU A 127 -20.16 6.13 14.93
C LEU A 127 -20.63 5.26 16.12
N GLY A 128 -21.71 4.49 15.95
CA GLY A 128 -22.20 3.55 16.95
C GLY A 128 -21.15 2.48 17.31
N VAL A 129 -20.48 1.93 16.29
CA VAL A 129 -19.37 0.98 16.46
C VAL A 129 -18.22 1.61 17.26
N LYS A 130 -17.82 2.83 16.95
CA LYS A 130 -16.78 3.54 17.73
C LYS A 130 -17.19 3.73 19.19
N GLN A 131 -18.44 4.05 19.46
CA GLN A 131 -18.95 4.19 20.83
C GLN A 131 -18.92 2.87 21.58
N ALA A 132 -19.29 1.75 20.92
CA ALA A 132 -19.18 0.42 21.52
C ALA A 132 -17.74 0.04 21.81
N CYS A 133 -16.82 0.29 20.87
CA CYS A 133 -15.39 0.06 21.08
C CYS A 133 -14.79 0.93 22.21
N ASN A 134 -15.26 2.18 22.39
CA ASN A 134 -14.82 3.01 23.51
C ASN A 134 -15.32 2.46 24.86
N ARG A 135 -16.51 1.83 24.89
CA ARG A 135 -16.99 1.12 26.12
C ARG A 135 -16.11 -0.07 26.43
N ALA A 136 -15.80 -0.90 25.43
CA ALA A 136 -14.89 -2.04 25.59
C ALA A 136 -13.49 -1.58 26.06
N PHE A 137 -12.98 -0.47 25.51
CA PHE A 137 -11.69 0.09 25.97
C PHE A 137 -11.71 0.48 27.44
N ARG A 138 -12.80 1.13 27.89
CA ARG A 138 -12.97 1.48 29.31
C ARG A 138 -13.06 0.25 30.22
N GLU A 139 -13.69 -0.82 29.75
CA GLU A 139 -13.90 -2.06 30.51
C GLU A 139 -12.62 -2.91 30.59
N VAL A 140 -11.91 -3.04 29.48
CA VAL A 140 -10.71 -3.90 29.37
C VAL A 140 -9.45 -3.21 29.87
N MET A 141 -9.32 -1.88 29.64
CA MET A 141 -8.13 -1.09 29.99
C MET A 141 -8.51 0.20 30.72
N PRO A 142 -9.09 0.09 31.94
CA PRO A 142 -9.66 1.26 32.64
C PRO A 142 -8.63 2.33 32.98
N VAL A 143 -7.41 1.95 33.33
CA VAL A 143 -6.33 2.89 33.70
C VAL A 143 -5.92 3.72 32.47
N GLU A 144 -5.65 3.06 31.35
CA GLU A 144 -5.27 3.69 30.08
C GLU A 144 -6.43 4.55 29.54
N PHE A 145 -7.66 4.07 29.69
CA PHE A 145 -8.85 4.85 29.29
C PHE A 145 -8.93 6.17 30.03
N VAL A 146 -8.78 6.16 31.37
CA VAL A 146 -8.81 7.36 32.20
C VAL A 146 -7.69 8.33 31.82
N ALA A 147 -6.47 7.82 31.62
CA ALA A 147 -5.34 8.64 31.23
C ALA A 147 -5.59 9.37 29.89
N VAL A 148 -6.09 8.63 28.88
CA VAL A 148 -6.45 9.20 27.56
C VAL A 148 -7.60 10.21 27.67
N ALA A 149 -8.63 9.89 28.47
CA ALA A 149 -9.77 10.78 28.67
C ALA A 149 -9.35 12.11 29.35
N GLN A 150 -8.46 12.06 30.32
CA GLN A 150 -7.89 13.24 30.96
C GLN A 150 -7.06 14.09 29.99
N GLN A 151 -6.19 13.46 29.20
CA GLN A 151 -5.40 14.15 28.17
C GLN A 151 -6.31 14.85 27.14
N HIS A 152 -7.38 14.19 26.70
CA HIS A 152 -8.35 14.76 25.78
C HIS A 152 -9.11 15.95 26.38
N ALA A 153 -9.52 15.85 27.64
CA ALA A 153 -10.17 16.97 28.35
C ALA A 153 -9.26 18.18 28.45
N GLN A 154 -7.97 18.00 28.80
CA GLN A 154 -6.98 19.09 28.82
C GLN A 154 -6.78 19.73 27.44
N GLN A 155 -6.81 18.95 26.37
CA GLN A 155 -6.67 19.41 25.00
C GLN A 155 -8.00 19.91 24.40
N LYS A 156 -9.09 19.95 25.14
CA LYS A 156 -10.46 20.27 24.68
C LYS A 156 -10.87 19.46 23.45
N ARG A 157 -10.47 18.18 23.41
CA ARG A 157 -10.83 17.27 22.31
C ARG A 157 -12.12 16.52 22.66
N GLU A 158 -13.11 16.58 21.80
CA GLU A 158 -14.41 15.90 21.99
C GLU A 158 -14.43 14.45 21.47
N ASN A 159 -13.43 14.03 20.69
CA ASN A 159 -13.40 12.73 20.00
C ASN A 159 -12.01 12.10 20.05
N GLY A 160 -11.93 10.78 19.86
CA GLY A 160 -10.65 10.10 19.67
C GLY A 160 -10.12 9.40 20.92
N LEU A 161 -10.95 8.69 21.66
CA LEU A 161 -10.47 7.93 22.83
C LEU A 161 -9.70 6.67 22.40
N LEU A 162 -10.39 5.70 21.79
CA LEU A 162 -9.73 4.51 21.25
C LEU A 162 -9.24 4.78 19.81
N PHE A 163 -10.12 5.29 18.95
CA PHE A 163 -9.81 5.56 17.55
C PHE A 163 -9.61 7.05 17.30
N ALA A 164 -8.68 7.38 16.42
CA ALA A 164 -8.51 8.71 15.88
C ALA A 164 -9.80 9.26 15.25
N LYS A 165 -9.86 10.58 15.11
CA LYS A 165 -11.00 11.27 14.51
C LYS A 165 -11.23 10.79 13.07
N GLY A 166 -12.47 10.42 12.75
CA GLY A 166 -12.86 9.99 11.42
C GLY A 166 -12.51 8.52 11.11
N PHE A 167 -12.49 8.19 9.86
CA PHE A 167 -12.04 6.92 9.27
C PHE A 167 -11.74 7.15 7.80
N ASN A 168 -10.95 6.28 7.18
CA ASN A 168 -10.77 6.29 5.73
C ASN A 168 -11.69 5.24 5.11
N ASP A 169 -12.25 5.56 3.96
CA ASP A 169 -13.06 4.65 3.17
C ASP A 169 -12.60 4.60 1.72
N GLN A 170 -12.73 3.43 1.13
CA GLN A 170 -12.58 3.21 -0.30
C GLN A 170 -13.85 2.51 -0.80
N ILE A 171 -14.35 2.94 -1.96
CA ILE A 171 -15.55 2.41 -2.57
C ILE A 171 -15.18 1.35 -3.60
N LEU A 172 -15.86 0.20 -3.58
CA LEU A 172 -15.68 -0.83 -4.60
C LEU A 172 -16.41 -0.40 -5.87
N LEU A 173 -15.64 -0.16 -6.93
CA LEU A 173 -16.12 0.40 -8.20
C LEU A 173 -15.75 -0.44 -9.42
N ARG A 174 -14.82 -1.41 -9.29
CA ARG A 174 -14.26 -2.16 -10.40
C ARG A 174 -14.30 -3.66 -10.17
N ASP A 175 -14.45 -4.42 -11.24
CA ASP A 175 -14.31 -5.87 -11.21
C ASP A 175 -12.91 -6.29 -10.70
N GLY A 176 -12.85 -7.38 -9.93
CA GLY A 176 -11.63 -7.88 -9.30
C GLY A 176 -11.09 -7.02 -8.15
N GLN A 177 -11.71 -5.89 -7.81
CA GLN A 177 -11.25 -5.04 -6.71
C GLN A 177 -11.49 -5.69 -5.35
N LEU A 178 -12.57 -6.43 -5.18
CA LEU A 178 -12.88 -7.15 -3.94
C LEU A 178 -11.81 -8.19 -3.64
N GLU A 179 -11.45 -9.00 -4.63
CA GLU A 179 -10.41 -10.03 -4.49
C GLU A 179 -9.07 -9.41 -4.09
N ARG A 180 -8.68 -8.31 -4.76
CA ARG A 180 -7.46 -7.57 -4.38
C ARG A 180 -7.51 -7.03 -2.95
N TRP A 181 -8.68 -6.57 -2.48
CA TRP A 181 -8.84 -6.12 -1.10
C TRP A 181 -8.73 -7.28 -0.11
N LEU A 182 -9.37 -8.41 -0.38
CA LEU A 182 -9.28 -9.61 0.47
C LEU A 182 -7.83 -10.10 0.59
N ASN A 183 -7.13 -10.20 -0.54
CA ASN A 183 -5.71 -10.58 -0.56
C ASN A 183 -4.84 -9.56 0.18
N TYR A 184 -5.10 -8.26 0.01
CA TYR A 184 -4.40 -7.21 0.74
C TYR A 184 -4.63 -7.32 2.26
N LEU A 185 -5.86 -7.57 2.71
CA LEU A 185 -6.16 -7.73 4.13
C LEU A 185 -5.43 -8.96 4.70
N LYS A 186 -5.51 -10.10 4.03
CA LYS A 186 -4.83 -11.33 4.44
C LYS A 186 -3.31 -11.16 4.54
N ASP A 187 -2.70 -10.40 3.62
CA ASP A 187 -1.26 -10.18 3.54
C ASP A 187 -0.72 -9.11 4.51
N ASN A 188 -1.58 -8.32 5.15
CA ASN A 188 -1.15 -7.21 6.01
C ASN A 188 -0.24 -7.60 7.18
N PRO A 189 -0.48 -8.71 7.92
CA PRO A 189 0.43 -9.14 8.99
C PRO A 189 1.84 -9.43 8.47
N ARG A 190 1.97 -10.18 7.37
CA ARG A 190 3.25 -10.48 6.72
C ARG A 190 3.96 -9.19 6.30
N ARG A 191 3.26 -8.26 5.65
CA ARG A 191 3.82 -6.97 5.23
C ARG A 191 4.30 -6.11 6.41
N LEU A 192 3.66 -6.25 7.57
CA LEU A 192 4.09 -5.56 8.80
C LEU A 192 5.39 -6.16 9.32
N LEU A 193 5.52 -7.50 9.36
CA LEU A 193 6.75 -8.18 9.75
C LEU A 193 7.92 -7.81 8.84
N MET A 194 7.75 -7.95 7.53
CA MET A 194 8.77 -7.59 6.55
C MET A 194 9.33 -6.17 6.76
N LYS A 195 8.43 -5.20 7.06
CA LYS A 195 8.85 -3.82 7.36
C LYS A 195 9.60 -3.67 8.68
N ARG A 196 9.29 -4.51 9.68
CA ARG A 196 9.98 -4.49 10.97
C ARG A 196 11.34 -5.16 10.90
N GLU A 197 11.43 -6.25 10.15
CA GLU A 197 12.68 -6.98 9.94
C GLU A 197 13.67 -6.18 9.08
N ASN A 198 13.17 -5.44 8.08
CA ASN A 198 13.99 -4.73 7.10
C ASN A 198 13.53 -3.28 6.92
N PRO A 199 13.57 -2.43 7.97
CA PRO A 199 13.00 -1.08 7.92
C PRO A 199 13.62 -0.20 6.83
N ASP A 200 14.91 -0.37 6.53
CA ASP A 200 15.63 0.47 5.58
C ASP A 200 15.26 0.18 4.12
N LEU A 201 14.80 -1.05 3.82
CA LEU A 201 14.32 -1.40 2.49
C LEU A 201 12.98 -0.74 2.12
N PHE A 202 12.26 -0.19 3.11
CA PHE A 202 10.91 0.36 2.94
C PHE A 202 10.80 1.85 3.28
N LYS A 203 11.91 2.50 3.63
CA LYS A 203 11.99 3.95 3.84
C LYS A 203 12.47 4.64 2.59
N VAL A 204 11.89 5.82 2.29
CA VAL A 204 12.43 6.70 1.26
C VAL A 204 13.75 7.26 1.75
N GLN A 205 14.81 6.98 1.04
CA GLN A 205 16.09 7.64 1.20
C GLN A 205 16.19 8.79 0.21
N ARG A 206 16.43 10.00 0.71
CA ARG A 206 16.66 11.20 -0.08
C ARG A 206 18.17 11.42 -0.29
N GLY A 207 18.53 12.03 -1.41
CA GLY A 207 19.90 12.44 -1.67
C GLY A 207 20.89 11.28 -1.81
N LEU A 208 20.44 10.11 -2.27
CA LEU A 208 21.34 9.02 -2.63
C LEU A 208 22.15 9.43 -3.86
N THR A 209 23.46 9.61 -3.69
CA THR A 209 24.36 10.01 -4.76
C THR A 209 25.04 8.77 -5.34
N PHE A 210 24.98 8.61 -6.67
CA PHE A 210 25.70 7.56 -7.40
C PHE A 210 26.01 8.04 -8.84
N ALA A 211 27.20 7.75 -9.33
CA ALA A 211 27.70 8.18 -10.66
C ALA A 211 27.53 9.69 -10.92
N GLY A 212 27.73 10.53 -9.89
CA GLY A 212 27.53 12.00 -9.98
C GLY A 212 26.09 12.47 -10.02
N LEU A 213 25.12 11.56 -9.90
CA LEU A 213 23.69 11.84 -9.93
C LEU A 213 23.09 11.70 -8.53
N SER A 214 22.01 12.46 -8.25
CA SER A 214 21.27 12.40 -6.99
C SER A 214 19.88 11.83 -7.20
N PHE A 215 19.47 10.91 -6.31
CA PHE A 215 18.21 10.20 -6.39
C PHE A 215 17.49 10.18 -5.04
N SER A 216 16.17 10.10 -5.10
CA SER A 216 15.38 9.50 -4.04
C SER A 216 15.23 8.00 -4.30
N ALA A 217 15.38 7.17 -3.27
CA ALA A 217 15.47 5.72 -3.42
C ALA A 217 14.57 4.95 -2.44
N ILE A 218 14.06 3.79 -2.88
CA ILE A 218 13.43 2.77 -2.03
C ILE A 218 13.92 1.39 -2.49
N GLY A 219 14.29 0.54 -1.54
CA GLY A 219 14.74 -0.84 -1.80
C GLY A 219 16.20 -1.06 -1.49
N ASN A 220 16.77 -2.08 -2.10
CA ASN A 220 18.14 -2.53 -1.82
C ASN A 220 19.21 -1.68 -2.53
N ARG A 221 19.83 -0.75 -1.80
CA ARG A 221 20.89 0.14 -2.29
C ARG A 221 22.17 -0.58 -2.72
N PHE A 222 22.47 -1.72 -2.10
CA PHE A 222 23.67 -2.50 -2.40
C PHE A 222 23.68 -3.05 -3.84
N LEU A 223 22.55 -2.98 -4.55
CA LEU A 223 22.52 -3.29 -5.98
C LEU A 223 23.34 -2.30 -6.83
N LEU A 224 23.54 -1.07 -6.36
CA LEU A 224 24.41 -0.09 -7.03
C LEU A 224 25.91 -0.43 -6.89
N GLU A 225 26.27 -1.14 -5.83
CA GLU A 225 27.65 -1.54 -5.53
C GLU A 225 28.08 -2.80 -6.31
N ARG A 226 27.11 -3.50 -6.95
CA ARG A 226 27.43 -4.68 -7.77
C ARG A 226 28.30 -4.29 -8.96
N PRO A 227 29.37 -5.06 -9.23
CA PRO A 227 30.36 -4.70 -10.27
C PRO A 227 29.75 -4.77 -11.68
N LEU A 228 28.84 -5.68 -11.93
CA LEU A 228 28.22 -5.86 -13.25
C LEU A 228 26.79 -5.33 -13.24
N LYS A 229 26.56 -4.24 -13.97
CA LYS A 229 25.27 -3.62 -14.22
C LYS A 229 25.03 -3.52 -15.72
N ILE A 230 23.86 -3.86 -16.18
CA ILE A 230 23.52 -3.90 -17.62
C ILE A 230 22.30 -3.03 -17.86
N GLN A 231 22.44 -2.03 -18.73
CA GLN A 231 21.34 -1.21 -19.18
C GLN A 231 20.40 -2.02 -20.07
N VAL A 232 19.11 -2.06 -19.70
CA VAL A 232 18.08 -2.60 -20.56
C VAL A 232 17.42 -1.45 -21.31
N GLN A 233 17.79 -1.29 -22.57
CA GLN A 233 17.24 -0.28 -23.49
C GLN A 233 16.88 -0.95 -24.81
N CYS A 234 15.68 -0.74 -25.31
CA CYS A 234 15.17 -1.31 -26.54
C CYS A 234 14.58 -0.24 -27.46
N SER A 235 14.80 -0.39 -28.75
CA SER A 235 14.05 0.39 -29.75
C SER A 235 12.55 0.14 -29.61
N ARG A 236 11.74 1.16 -29.91
CA ARG A 236 10.27 1.00 -29.98
C ARG A 236 9.82 0.08 -31.11
N SER A 237 10.66 -0.05 -32.13
CA SER A 237 10.46 -0.87 -33.33
C SER A 237 11.25 -2.17 -33.31
N ILE A 238 11.70 -2.64 -32.13
CA ILE A 238 12.41 -3.91 -32.02
C ILE A 238 11.53 -5.06 -32.52
N SER A 239 12.09 -5.96 -33.33
CA SER A 239 11.37 -7.14 -33.81
C SER A 239 11.14 -8.12 -32.65
N GLU A 240 10.13 -9.00 -32.78
CA GLU A 240 9.86 -10.01 -31.75
C GLU A 240 11.02 -10.98 -31.59
N SER A 241 11.67 -11.39 -32.68
CA SER A 241 12.87 -12.23 -32.66
C SER A 241 14.05 -11.58 -31.93
N ASP A 242 14.34 -10.30 -32.24
CA ASP A 242 15.43 -9.59 -31.58
C ASP A 242 15.14 -9.33 -30.09
N LEU A 243 13.86 -9.05 -29.77
CA LEU A 243 13.43 -8.91 -28.40
C LEU A 243 13.64 -10.21 -27.61
N GLN A 244 13.31 -11.35 -28.21
CA GLN A 244 13.51 -12.65 -27.56
C GLN A 244 14.99 -12.94 -27.31
N VAL A 245 15.86 -12.67 -28.30
CA VAL A 245 17.33 -12.82 -28.15
C VAL A 245 17.83 -11.93 -27.01
N LYS A 246 17.50 -10.66 -27.05
CA LYS A 246 17.90 -9.69 -26.02
C LYS A 246 17.37 -10.06 -24.63
N THR A 247 16.14 -10.54 -24.53
CA THR A 247 15.57 -11.02 -23.28
C THR A 247 16.40 -12.15 -22.71
N ASN A 248 16.71 -13.17 -23.52
CA ASN A 248 17.51 -14.31 -23.10
C ASN A 248 18.92 -13.91 -22.65
N GLU A 249 19.56 -12.96 -23.35
CA GLU A 249 20.89 -12.43 -22.97
C GLU A 249 20.84 -11.70 -21.63
N CYS A 250 19.87 -10.79 -21.45
CA CYS A 250 19.70 -10.07 -20.20
C CYS A 250 19.43 -11.02 -19.01
N LEU A 251 18.50 -11.97 -19.18
CA LEU A 251 18.17 -12.93 -18.13
C LEU A 251 19.35 -13.84 -17.78
N ARG A 252 20.11 -14.30 -18.80
CA ARG A 252 21.32 -15.10 -18.58
C ARG A 252 22.37 -14.33 -17.77
N ALA A 253 22.63 -13.09 -18.13
CA ALA A 253 23.58 -12.24 -17.40
C ALA A 253 23.11 -11.96 -15.96
N ALA A 254 21.81 -11.70 -15.77
CA ALA A 254 21.24 -11.45 -14.44
C ALA A 254 21.28 -12.70 -13.55
N ARG A 255 21.08 -13.89 -14.10
CA ARG A 255 21.27 -15.19 -13.38
C ARG A 255 22.72 -15.39 -12.96
N GLN A 256 23.67 -14.79 -13.65
CA GLN A 256 25.10 -14.78 -13.30
C GLN A 256 25.49 -13.65 -12.35
N GLY A 257 24.50 -12.89 -11.85
CA GLY A 257 24.70 -11.86 -10.84
C GLY A 257 24.74 -10.42 -11.35
N ALA A 258 24.54 -10.19 -12.66
CA ALA A 258 24.40 -8.83 -13.19
C ALA A 258 23.09 -8.18 -12.69
N VAL A 259 23.13 -6.87 -12.47
CA VAL A 259 21.95 -6.07 -12.13
C VAL A 259 21.40 -5.44 -13.40
N LEU A 260 20.14 -5.66 -13.72
CA LEU A 260 19.49 -5.01 -14.85
C LEU A 260 18.98 -3.63 -14.45
N VAL A 261 19.35 -2.61 -15.22
CA VAL A 261 19.03 -1.20 -14.95
C VAL A 261 18.19 -0.64 -16.08
N SER A 262 16.98 -0.15 -15.79
CA SER A 262 16.11 0.44 -16.81
C SER A 262 15.01 1.33 -16.24
N PRO A 263 14.60 2.39 -16.96
CA PRO A 263 13.34 3.07 -16.70
C PRO A 263 12.11 2.32 -17.26
N ALA A 264 12.30 1.23 -18.00
CA ALA A 264 11.24 0.41 -18.61
C ALA A 264 10.20 1.25 -19.38
N ILE A 265 10.67 2.06 -20.32
CA ILE A 265 9.84 3.00 -21.10
C ILE A 265 9.18 2.30 -22.28
N SER A 266 9.97 1.63 -23.14
CA SER A 266 9.47 0.90 -24.30
C SER A 266 8.79 -0.41 -23.90
N GLN A 267 7.99 -0.99 -24.80
CA GLN A 267 7.34 -2.28 -24.56
C GLN A 267 8.36 -3.41 -24.39
N GLY A 268 9.46 -3.36 -25.19
CA GLY A 268 10.55 -4.33 -25.08
C GLY A 268 11.25 -4.25 -23.72
N GLU A 269 11.59 -3.06 -23.25
CA GLU A 269 12.17 -2.87 -21.91
C GLU A 269 11.25 -3.39 -20.80
N LYS A 270 9.94 -3.07 -20.90
CA LYS A 270 8.95 -3.56 -19.94
C LYS A 270 8.86 -5.08 -19.91
N ALA A 271 8.94 -5.71 -21.08
CA ALA A 271 8.90 -7.17 -21.20
C ALA A 271 10.12 -7.82 -20.54
N ILE A 272 11.33 -7.34 -20.82
CA ILE A 272 12.58 -7.83 -20.23
C ILE A 272 12.58 -7.63 -18.72
N MET A 273 12.27 -6.41 -18.26
CA MET A 273 12.27 -6.08 -16.83
C MET A 273 11.20 -6.87 -16.06
N ARG A 274 10.05 -7.16 -16.70
CA ARG A 274 9.02 -8.00 -16.10
C ARG A 274 9.49 -9.45 -15.99
N ALA A 275 10.05 -10.03 -17.03
CA ALA A 275 10.58 -11.39 -16.99
C ALA A 275 11.64 -11.56 -15.89
N ALA A 276 12.58 -10.61 -15.80
CA ALA A 276 13.58 -10.62 -14.74
C ALA A 276 12.97 -10.44 -13.34
N PHE A 277 11.93 -9.62 -13.21
CA PHE A 277 11.21 -9.41 -11.96
C PHE A 277 10.52 -10.70 -11.48
N GLU A 278 9.85 -11.40 -12.40
CA GLU A 278 9.13 -12.66 -12.13
C GLU A 278 10.10 -13.80 -11.74
N GLU A 279 11.30 -13.82 -12.32
CA GLU A 279 12.37 -14.76 -11.93
C GLU A 279 13.10 -14.38 -10.64
N GLY A 280 12.80 -13.27 -10.02
CA GLY A 280 13.47 -12.84 -8.78
C GLY A 280 14.88 -12.28 -8.99
N LEU A 281 15.24 -11.87 -10.21
CA LEU A 281 16.56 -11.39 -10.56
C LEU A 281 16.80 -9.93 -10.13
N PRO A 282 18.05 -9.51 -9.89
CA PRO A 282 18.38 -8.20 -9.35
C PRO A 282 18.08 -7.06 -10.33
N LEU A 283 17.33 -6.05 -9.89
CA LEU A 283 16.83 -4.96 -10.70
C LEU A 283 17.04 -3.58 -10.08
N VAL A 284 17.45 -2.62 -10.87
CA VAL A 284 17.36 -1.19 -10.59
C VAL A 284 16.37 -0.57 -11.57
N TYR A 285 15.27 -0.05 -11.03
CA TYR A 285 14.19 0.58 -11.79
C TYR A 285 14.21 2.09 -11.58
N LEU A 286 14.32 2.86 -12.66
CA LEU A 286 14.22 4.32 -12.63
C LEU A 286 12.78 4.73 -12.92
N GLN A 287 12.17 5.51 -12.03
CA GLN A 287 10.83 6.05 -12.25
C GLN A 287 10.87 7.57 -12.40
N GLU A 288 9.95 8.09 -13.21
CA GLU A 288 9.82 9.52 -13.47
C GLU A 288 9.31 10.25 -12.21
N ASN A 289 8.24 9.77 -11.60
CA ASN A 289 7.64 10.46 -10.46
C ASN A 289 8.40 10.13 -9.17
N GLY A 290 8.78 11.14 -8.41
CA GLY A 290 9.43 11.02 -7.12
C GLY A 290 8.57 10.35 -6.05
N PHE A 291 9.10 10.27 -4.83
CA PHE A 291 8.40 9.67 -3.70
C PHE A 291 7.86 10.73 -2.76
N THR A 292 6.67 10.51 -2.20
CA THR A 292 6.24 11.19 -0.97
C THR A 292 7.01 10.62 0.22
N ASP A 293 7.06 11.33 1.35
CA ASP A 293 7.75 10.84 2.56
C ASP A 293 7.14 9.55 3.14
N LEU A 294 5.86 9.32 2.84
CA LEU A 294 5.13 8.12 3.25
C LEU A 294 5.06 7.05 2.16
N ALA A 295 5.75 7.25 1.03
CA ALA A 295 5.75 6.30 -0.06
C ALA A 295 6.33 4.95 0.38
N LYS A 296 5.69 3.88 -0.08
CA LYS A 296 6.12 2.49 0.16
C LYS A 296 5.87 1.69 -1.11
N PRO A 297 6.72 0.73 -1.43
CA PRO A 297 6.46 -0.16 -2.54
C PRO A 297 5.16 -0.93 -2.30
N GLY A 298 4.33 -1.05 -3.31
CA GLY A 298 3.04 -1.75 -3.26
C GLY A 298 3.07 -3.11 -3.96
N GLY A 299 2.16 -4.02 -3.56
CA GLY A 299 2.00 -5.32 -4.20
C GLY A 299 3.31 -6.11 -4.26
N MET A 300 3.58 -6.76 -5.38
CA MET A 300 4.77 -7.60 -5.61
C MET A 300 6.11 -6.85 -5.47
N ARG A 301 6.14 -5.53 -5.68
CA ARG A 301 7.35 -4.72 -5.46
C ARG A 301 7.79 -4.72 -4.00
N MET A 302 6.86 -4.85 -3.06
CA MET A 302 7.19 -4.97 -1.66
C MET A 302 7.96 -6.26 -1.38
N ASP A 303 7.49 -7.37 -1.94
CA ASP A 303 8.17 -8.67 -1.80
C ASP A 303 9.55 -8.65 -2.47
N ALA A 304 9.64 -8.02 -3.64
CA ALA A 304 10.91 -7.85 -4.34
C ALA A 304 11.92 -7.00 -3.55
N CYS A 305 11.47 -5.92 -2.91
CA CYS A 305 12.32 -5.13 -2.01
C CYS A 305 12.76 -5.95 -0.79
N ALA A 306 11.83 -6.69 -0.15
CA ALA A 306 12.13 -7.51 1.02
C ALA A 306 13.19 -8.58 0.74
N ARG A 307 13.14 -9.20 -0.45
CA ARG A 307 14.15 -10.17 -0.89
C ARG A 307 15.47 -9.54 -1.35
N GLY A 308 15.58 -8.21 -1.28
CA GLY A 308 16.75 -7.49 -1.77
C GLY A 308 16.90 -7.46 -3.29
N GLN A 309 15.89 -7.89 -4.03
CA GLN A 309 15.87 -7.99 -5.49
C GLN A 309 15.76 -6.64 -6.19
N LEU A 310 15.09 -5.67 -5.57
CA LEU A 310 14.66 -4.44 -6.23
C LEU A 310 15.20 -3.18 -5.54
N LEU A 311 15.73 -2.26 -6.34
CA LEU A 311 15.95 -0.87 -6.01
C LEU A 311 15.14 0.01 -6.95
N ILE A 312 14.37 0.95 -6.42
CA ILE A 312 13.63 1.94 -7.19
C ILE A 312 14.28 3.30 -6.96
N LEU A 313 14.70 3.96 -8.03
CA LEU A 313 15.30 5.28 -8.04
C LEU A 313 14.37 6.29 -8.69
N ALA A 314 14.29 7.50 -8.14
CA ALA A 314 13.60 8.63 -8.72
C ALA A 314 14.51 9.85 -8.70
N PRO A 315 14.89 10.41 -9.87
CA PRO A 315 15.77 11.57 -9.94
C PRO A 315 15.05 12.88 -9.63
N TRP A 316 13.73 12.92 -9.82
CA TRP A 316 12.92 14.14 -9.66
C TRP A 316 12.05 14.09 -8.40
N GLU A 317 11.51 15.25 -8.05
CA GLU A 317 10.58 15.38 -6.93
C GLU A 317 9.21 14.76 -7.25
N HIS A 318 8.45 14.50 -6.18
CA HIS A 318 7.10 13.96 -6.33
C HIS A 318 6.13 15.04 -6.82
N HIS A 319 5.31 14.68 -7.80
CA HIS A 319 4.17 15.47 -8.25
C HIS A 319 2.86 14.65 -8.21
N ASN A 320 1.76 15.36 -7.98
CA ASN A 320 0.42 14.75 -7.92
C ASN A 320 -0.28 14.76 -9.28
N GLU A 321 0.29 15.41 -10.26
CA GLU A 321 -0.27 15.53 -11.60
C GLU A 321 -0.16 14.21 -12.35
N LYS A 322 -1.18 13.89 -13.14
CA LYS A 322 -1.15 12.76 -14.07
C LYS A 322 -0.46 13.19 -15.37
N ILE A 323 0.86 13.31 -15.29
CA ILE A 323 1.68 13.75 -16.43
C ILE A 323 1.97 12.54 -17.32
N THR A 324 1.88 12.76 -18.63
CA THR A 324 2.48 11.84 -19.61
C THR A 324 3.95 12.20 -19.72
N ILE A 325 4.83 11.24 -19.46
CA ILE A 325 6.28 11.41 -19.55
C ILE A 325 6.65 11.96 -20.95
N LYS A 326 7.40 13.05 -20.98
CA LYS A 326 7.85 13.70 -22.23
C LYS A 326 9.08 12.97 -22.80
N ARG A 327 9.29 13.12 -24.12
CA ARG A 327 10.44 12.52 -24.79
C ARG A 327 11.79 12.89 -24.15
N GLY A 328 11.97 14.16 -23.77
CA GLY A 328 13.19 14.63 -23.08
C GLY A 328 13.45 13.84 -21.80
N GLN A 329 12.43 13.72 -20.92
CA GLN A 329 12.53 12.95 -19.70
C GLN A 329 12.84 11.46 -19.93
N CYS A 330 12.29 10.87 -21.03
CA CYS A 330 12.65 9.50 -21.41
C CYS A 330 14.12 9.35 -21.77
N LEU A 331 14.67 10.33 -22.49
CA LEU A 331 16.08 10.35 -22.86
C LEU A 331 16.96 10.53 -21.61
N GLU A 332 16.63 11.47 -20.74
CA GLU A 332 17.36 11.71 -19.49
C GLU A 332 17.38 10.47 -18.60
N LEU A 333 16.25 9.76 -18.43
CA LEU A 333 16.21 8.53 -17.65
C LEU A 333 17.08 7.42 -18.25
N ASN A 334 17.15 7.33 -19.57
CA ASN A 334 18.04 6.36 -20.25
C ASN A 334 19.51 6.73 -20.09
N GLU A 335 19.87 8.01 -20.17
CA GLU A 335 21.25 8.47 -19.89
C GLU A 335 21.64 8.22 -18.44
N MET A 336 20.73 8.46 -17.48
CA MET A 336 20.94 8.12 -16.07
C MET A 336 21.13 6.62 -15.86
N ALA A 337 20.32 5.79 -16.53
CA ALA A 337 20.49 4.32 -16.47
C ALA A 337 21.84 3.88 -17.02
N LYS A 338 22.31 4.52 -18.10
CA LYS A 338 23.64 4.30 -18.68
C LYS A 338 24.73 4.70 -17.69
N ALA A 339 24.66 5.90 -17.13
CA ALA A 339 25.62 6.38 -16.14
C ALA A 339 25.70 5.46 -14.90
N ILE A 340 24.57 4.92 -14.44
CA ILE A 340 24.54 3.93 -13.34
C ILE A 340 25.30 2.63 -13.73
N CYS A 341 25.18 2.19 -14.98
CA CYS A 341 25.89 1.00 -15.45
C CYS A 341 27.40 1.22 -15.62
N GLU A 342 27.81 2.41 -16.03
CA GLU A 342 29.20 2.79 -16.29
C GLU A 342 29.91 3.30 -15.01
N GLY A 343 29.13 3.79 -14.03
CA GLY A 343 29.68 4.35 -12.79
C GLY A 343 30.23 3.29 -11.85
N SER A 344 31.47 3.54 -11.40
CA SER A 344 32.02 2.90 -10.21
C SER A 344 31.62 3.67 -8.96
N SER A 345 31.48 2.98 -7.84
CA SER A 345 31.19 3.57 -6.52
C SER A 345 32.26 4.56 -6.12
#